data_3587294450fb4863c5462cc78f043889
#
_entry.id   3587294450fb4863c5462cc78f043889
#
_cell.length_a   1.000
_cell.length_b   1.000
_cell.length_c   1.000
_cell.angle_alpha   90.00
_cell.angle_beta   90.00
_cell.angle_gamma   90.00
#
_symmetry.space_group_name_H-M   'P 1'
#
loop_
_entity.id
_entity.type
_entity.pdbx_description
1 polymer ?
#
loop_
_entity_poly.entity_id
_entity_poly.type
_entity_poly.pdbx_seq_one_letter_code
_entity_poly.pdbx_strand_id
1 'polypeptide(L)'
;MRFRHALIGAGALGILGLVVLACVAPPDGQERGDLAQFIGGLHPLAVHLPIAFILLVPFLEVVSRRRGREALRSAAGFVLGLAALSALATPYLGWLLAWSGGFEGALLTQHMWGGIGVASASLLCWSIRSRFPTAYFAALTLAVVLVAFTGYRGGQLAHGEQHLTEHLMPMIGMQGSARPDENSFYAVRIAPVFKKHCVLCHGSGKSKGGLRLDSYASVMRGGKDGKIVAAGDAGGSELIRRISLDSAAKDFMPAEGKPPLVESDRDLLRIWIDSGASGTAGLDSIAAAPAAQADEPWAPDYTTQLAALRKVEEAAGLRLVPRSQNPTDGLILRTFSDPEACDDAALAALKDLAPYIVDAELARSRI
;
A
#
# COMPACT_ATOMS: atom_id res chain seq x y z
N MET A 1 0.80 -28.71 -32.47
CA MET A 1 -0.13 -29.30 -31.44
C MET A 1 0.61 -29.76 -30.18
N ARG A 2 1.66 -30.57 -30.27
CA ARG A 2 2.39 -31.10 -29.10
C ARG A 2 2.92 -30.00 -28.13
N PHE A 3 3.48 -28.91 -28.66
CA PHE A 3 4.00 -27.79 -27.86
C PHE A 3 2.92 -27.09 -27.03
N ARG A 4 1.73 -26.85 -27.61
CA ARG A 4 0.60 -26.27 -26.89
C ARG A 4 0.12 -27.16 -25.74
N HIS A 5 0.03 -28.46 -25.92
CA HIS A 5 -0.36 -29.40 -24.86
C HIS A 5 0.68 -29.42 -23.72
N ALA A 6 1.97 -29.36 -24.06
CA ALA A 6 3.03 -29.27 -23.06
C ALA A 6 2.92 -28.00 -22.24
N LEU A 7 2.65 -26.83 -22.84
CA LEU A 7 2.45 -25.56 -22.12
C LEU A 7 1.20 -25.59 -21.24
N ILE A 8 0.11 -26.20 -21.70
CA ILE A 8 -1.12 -26.35 -20.89
C ILE A 8 -0.83 -27.26 -19.68
N GLY A 9 -0.13 -28.37 -19.89
CA GLY A 9 0.27 -29.26 -18.79
C GLY A 9 1.18 -28.56 -17.77
N ALA A 10 2.19 -27.83 -18.24
CA ALA A 10 3.06 -27.02 -17.37
C ALA A 10 2.27 -25.94 -16.62
N GLY A 11 1.31 -25.27 -17.28
CA GLY A 11 0.43 -24.29 -16.65
C GLY A 11 -0.44 -24.91 -15.55
N ALA A 12 -0.99 -26.09 -15.78
CA ALA A 12 -1.78 -26.82 -14.76
C ALA A 12 -0.93 -27.19 -13.54
N LEU A 13 0.30 -27.65 -13.75
CA LEU A 13 1.25 -27.91 -12.67
C LEU A 13 1.63 -26.63 -11.93
N GLY A 14 1.81 -25.51 -12.65
CA GLY A 14 2.05 -24.21 -12.04
C GLY A 14 0.87 -23.75 -11.16
N ILE A 15 -0.37 -23.90 -11.63
CA ILE A 15 -1.55 -23.58 -10.81
C ILE A 15 -1.60 -24.46 -9.55
N LEU A 16 -1.34 -25.76 -9.67
CA LEU A 16 -1.25 -26.65 -8.53
C LEU A 16 -0.18 -26.19 -7.52
N GLY A 17 0.99 -25.78 -8.02
CA GLY A 17 2.06 -25.19 -7.20
C GLY A 17 1.60 -23.94 -6.42
N LEU A 18 0.85 -23.03 -7.07
CA LEU A 18 0.26 -21.85 -6.42
C LEU A 18 -0.73 -22.23 -5.31
N VAL A 19 -1.60 -23.21 -5.59
CA VAL A 19 -2.56 -23.69 -4.57
C VAL A 19 -1.83 -24.29 -3.38
N VAL A 20 -0.80 -25.11 -3.62
CA VAL A 20 0.03 -25.70 -2.56
C VAL A 20 0.71 -24.60 -1.76
N LEU A 21 1.35 -23.63 -2.39
CA LEU A 21 1.99 -22.49 -1.70
C LEU A 21 0.99 -21.71 -0.85
N ALA A 22 -0.19 -21.40 -1.39
CA ALA A 22 -1.24 -20.67 -0.67
C ALA A 22 -1.76 -21.42 0.55
N CYS A 23 -1.72 -22.76 0.53
CA CYS A 23 -2.21 -23.61 1.64
C CYS A 23 -1.11 -23.94 2.66
N VAL A 24 0.13 -24.19 2.20
CA VAL A 24 1.24 -24.67 3.05
C VAL A 24 2.03 -23.51 3.66
N ALA A 25 2.18 -22.42 2.92
CA ALA A 25 2.90 -21.23 3.34
C ALA A 25 2.05 -19.96 3.08
N PRO A 26 0.89 -19.81 3.74
CA PRO A 26 0.08 -18.60 3.59
C PRO A 26 0.86 -17.39 4.11
N PRO A 27 0.58 -16.18 3.60
CA PRO A 27 1.06 -14.94 4.21
C PRO A 27 0.59 -14.84 5.66
N ASP A 28 1.53 -14.58 6.57
CA ASP A 28 1.35 -14.65 8.02
C ASP A 28 1.68 -13.33 8.75
N GLY A 29 1.77 -12.24 8.01
CA GLY A 29 2.08 -10.92 8.55
C GLY A 29 3.55 -10.72 8.92
N GLN A 30 4.45 -11.68 8.61
CA GLN A 30 5.87 -11.56 8.90
C GLN A 30 6.66 -10.96 7.73
N GLU A 31 7.59 -10.09 8.03
CA GLU A 31 8.55 -9.59 7.05
C GLU A 31 9.72 -10.58 6.90
N ARG A 32 10.15 -10.76 5.65
CA ARG A 32 11.24 -11.66 5.28
C ARG A 32 12.22 -10.94 4.36
N GLY A 33 13.37 -11.57 4.08
CA GLY A 33 14.52 -10.95 3.43
C GLY A 33 14.25 -10.11 2.18
N ASP A 34 15.04 -9.08 2.00
CA ASP A 34 14.91 -8.00 1.00
C ASP A 34 14.81 -8.50 -0.44
N LEU A 35 15.50 -9.58 -0.80
CA LEU A 35 15.45 -10.14 -2.15
C LEU A 35 14.03 -10.66 -2.49
N ALA A 36 13.37 -11.30 -1.54
CA ALA A 36 12.00 -11.79 -1.73
C ALA A 36 11.02 -10.62 -1.87
N GLN A 37 11.18 -9.57 -1.05
CA GLN A 37 10.38 -8.34 -1.14
C GLN A 37 10.62 -7.61 -2.46
N PHE A 38 11.88 -7.50 -2.93
CA PHE A 38 12.21 -6.88 -4.20
C PHE A 38 11.56 -7.61 -5.38
N ILE A 39 11.71 -8.95 -5.45
CA ILE A 39 11.11 -9.74 -6.54
C ILE A 39 9.58 -9.67 -6.46
N GLY A 40 9.00 -9.84 -5.27
CA GLY A 40 7.57 -9.70 -5.05
C GLY A 40 7.05 -8.31 -5.39
N GLY A 41 7.84 -7.27 -5.17
CA GLY A 41 7.56 -5.88 -5.51
C GLY A 41 7.34 -5.62 -7.02
N LEU A 42 7.71 -6.56 -7.90
CA LEU A 42 7.36 -6.52 -9.32
C LEU A 42 5.89 -6.87 -9.60
N HIS A 43 5.16 -7.40 -8.62
CA HIS A 43 3.75 -7.78 -8.78
C HIS A 43 2.86 -6.66 -9.33
N PRO A 44 2.88 -5.41 -8.79
CA PRO A 44 2.04 -4.32 -9.31
C PRO A 44 2.31 -3.99 -10.78
N LEU A 45 3.53 -4.14 -11.24
CA LEU A 45 3.87 -3.98 -12.65
C LEU A 45 3.35 -5.15 -13.49
N ALA A 46 3.54 -6.38 -13.01
CA ALA A 46 3.19 -7.60 -13.73
C ALA A 46 1.68 -7.78 -13.94
N VAL A 47 0.81 -7.30 -13.01
CA VAL A 47 -0.65 -7.44 -13.11
C VAL A 47 -1.26 -6.76 -14.33
N HIS A 48 -0.60 -5.74 -14.88
CA HIS A 48 -1.10 -5.03 -16.05
C HIS A 48 -1.17 -5.93 -17.30
N LEU A 49 -0.27 -6.90 -17.42
CA LEU A 49 -0.22 -7.82 -18.57
C LEU A 49 -1.47 -8.72 -18.66
N PRO A 50 -1.79 -9.55 -17.65
CA PRO A 50 -2.97 -10.41 -17.73
C PRO A 50 -4.27 -9.60 -17.81
N ILE A 51 -4.39 -8.46 -17.12
CA ILE A 51 -5.57 -7.60 -17.19
C ILE A 51 -5.77 -7.12 -18.63
N ALA A 52 -4.74 -6.52 -19.25
CA ALA A 52 -4.84 -6.00 -20.59
C ALA A 52 -5.17 -7.10 -21.60
N PHE A 53 -4.49 -8.26 -21.54
CA PHE A 53 -4.71 -9.34 -22.50
C PHE A 53 -6.08 -9.98 -22.32
N ILE A 54 -6.55 -10.24 -21.09
CA ILE A 54 -7.86 -10.85 -20.86
C ILE A 54 -8.98 -9.93 -21.34
N LEU A 55 -8.86 -8.61 -21.14
CA LEU A 55 -9.85 -7.64 -21.62
C LEU A 55 -9.81 -7.44 -23.14
N LEU A 56 -8.65 -7.59 -23.77
CA LEU A 56 -8.50 -7.48 -25.22
C LEU A 56 -9.12 -8.68 -25.97
N VAL A 57 -9.07 -9.89 -25.41
CA VAL A 57 -9.54 -11.10 -26.08
C VAL A 57 -11.02 -11.03 -26.49
N PRO A 58 -12.00 -10.66 -25.64
CA PRO A 58 -13.40 -10.52 -26.03
C PRO A 58 -13.60 -9.55 -27.20
N PHE A 59 -12.87 -8.43 -27.19
CA PHE A 59 -12.91 -7.46 -28.27
C PHE A 59 -12.43 -8.08 -29.60
N LEU A 60 -11.31 -8.76 -29.60
CA LEU A 60 -10.77 -9.46 -30.78
C LEU A 60 -11.74 -10.55 -31.28
N GLU A 61 -12.36 -11.31 -30.39
CA GLU A 61 -13.34 -12.34 -30.74
C GLU A 61 -14.58 -11.75 -31.42
N VAL A 62 -15.10 -10.61 -30.93
CA VAL A 62 -16.26 -9.93 -31.53
C VAL A 62 -15.89 -9.35 -32.90
N VAL A 63 -14.76 -8.66 -33.00
CA VAL A 63 -14.33 -8.01 -34.25
C VAL A 63 -13.95 -9.05 -35.31
N SER A 64 -13.37 -10.20 -34.93
CA SER A 64 -13.00 -11.28 -35.86
C SER A 64 -14.18 -11.93 -36.58
N ARG A 65 -15.40 -11.76 -36.09
CA ARG A 65 -16.64 -12.25 -36.72
C ARG A 65 -17.08 -11.44 -37.93
N ARG A 66 -16.49 -10.23 -38.14
CA ARG A 66 -16.78 -9.42 -39.32
C ARG A 66 -16.05 -9.93 -40.54
N ARG A 67 -16.69 -9.85 -41.73
CA ARG A 67 -16.09 -10.24 -42.99
C ARG A 67 -14.73 -9.57 -43.22
N GLY A 68 -13.74 -10.31 -43.70
CA GLY A 68 -12.40 -9.81 -44.00
C GLY A 68 -11.51 -9.59 -42.76
N ARG A 69 -11.91 -10.08 -41.58
CA ARG A 69 -11.13 -9.93 -40.35
C ARG A 69 -10.77 -11.26 -39.68
N GLU A 70 -10.72 -12.35 -40.46
CA GLU A 70 -10.44 -13.73 -39.97
C GLU A 70 -9.06 -13.83 -39.30
N ALA A 71 -8.08 -13.04 -39.74
CA ALA A 71 -6.75 -12.98 -39.14
C ALA A 71 -6.79 -12.61 -37.64
N LEU A 72 -7.78 -11.81 -37.20
CA LEU A 72 -7.95 -11.47 -35.80
C LEU A 72 -8.31 -12.65 -34.91
N ARG A 73 -8.87 -13.73 -35.49
CA ARG A 73 -9.15 -14.96 -34.75
C ARG A 73 -7.85 -15.65 -34.32
N SER A 74 -6.82 -15.64 -35.16
CA SER A 74 -5.49 -16.13 -34.81
C SER A 74 -4.84 -15.24 -33.76
N ALA A 75 -4.93 -13.91 -33.93
CA ALA A 75 -4.44 -12.95 -32.96
C ALA A 75 -5.09 -13.14 -31.59
N ALA A 76 -6.42 -13.31 -31.53
CA ALA A 76 -7.14 -13.60 -30.28
C ALA A 76 -6.60 -14.86 -29.58
N GLY A 77 -6.28 -15.91 -30.35
CA GLY A 77 -5.69 -17.14 -29.80
C GLY A 77 -4.29 -16.94 -29.24
N PHE A 78 -3.48 -16.13 -29.90
CA PHE A 78 -2.13 -15.78 -29.43
C PHE A 78 -2.19 -14.92 -28.18
N VAL A 79 -3.00 -13.86 -28.17
CA VAL A 79 -3.21 -12.97 -27.02
C VAL A 79 -3.75 -13.74 -25.81
N LEU A 80 -4.66 -14.71 -26.04
CA LEU A 80 -5.17 -15.58 -24.98
C LEU A 80 -4.05 -16.47 -24.39
N GLY A 81 -3.13 -16.94 -25.21
CA GLY A 81 -1.93 -17.65 -24.74
C GLY A 81 -1.04 -16.78 -23.86
N LEU A 82 -0.80 -15.53 -24.26
CA LEU A 82 -0.07 -14.54 -23.45
C LEU A 82 -0.81 -14.22 -22.15
N ALA A 83 -2.14 -14.10 -22.21
CA ALA A 83 -2.99 -13.90 -21.04
C ALA A 83 -2.83 -15.06 -20.05
N ALA A 84 -2.89 -16.31 -20.50
CA ALA A 84 -2.74 -17.48 -19.63
C ALA A 84 -1.34 -17.56 -18.99
N LEU A 85 -0.28 -17.27 -19.75
CA LEU A 85 1.09 -17.31 -19.24
C LEU A 85 1.36 -16.18 -18.24
N SER A 86 0.95 -14.95 -18.56
CA SER A 86 1.11 -13.81 -17.64
C SER A 86 0.23 -13.95 -16.40
N ALA A 87 -1.01 -14.44 -16.53
CA ALA A 87 -1.90 -14.71 -15.42
C ALA A 87 -1.37 -15.83 -14.49
N LEU A 88 -0.56 -16.74 -15.00
CA LEU A 88 0.12 -17.75 -14.17
C LEU A 88 1.29 -17.14 -13.40
N ALA A 89 2.14 -16.33 -14.02
CA ALA A 89 3.34 -15.76 -13.40
C ALA A 89 3.00 -14.73 -12.31
N THR A 90 1.99 -13.90 -12.55
CA THR A 90 1.63 -12.78 -11.68
C THR A 90 1.25 -13.19 -10.24
N PRO A 91 0.43 -14.22 -9.97
CA PRO A 91 0.10 -14.64 -8.62
C PRO A 91 1.29 -15.19 -7.82
N TYR A 92 2.32 -15.74 -8.47
CA TYR A 92 3.57 -16.12 -7.78
C TYR A 92 4.29 -14.89 -7.21
N LEU A 93 4.38 -13.81 -8.01
CA LEU A 93 4.95 -12.55 -7.53
C LEU A 93 4.10 -11.95 -6.41
N GLY A 94 2.77 -12.02 -6.53
CA GLY A 94 1.84 -11.54 -5.51
C GLY A 94 1.92 -12.35 -4.22
N TRP A 95 2.02 -13.68 -4.31
CA TRP A 95 2.24 -14.54 -3.16
C TRP A 95 3.58 -14.21 -2.48
N LEU A 96 4.66 -14.07 -3.26
CA LEU A 96 5.98 -13.74 -2.75
C LEU A 96 5.99 -12.38 -2.05
N LEU A 97 5.36 -11.37 -2.64
CA LEU A 97 5.20 -10.05 -2.02
C LEU A 97 4.45 -10.15 -0.69
N ALA A 98 3.32 -10.85 -0.67
CA ALA A 98 2.49 -10.96 0.52
C ALA A 98 3.18 -11.76 1.62
N TRP A 99 3.83 -12.88 1.26
CA TRP A 99 4.54 -13.77 2.19
C TRP A 99 5.79 -13.12 2.79
N SER A 100 6.48 -12.24 2.05
CA SER A 100 7.70 -11.58 2.52
C SER A 100 7.50 -10.17 3.05
N GLY A 101 6.42 -9.49 2.68
CA GLY A 101 6.21 -8.06 2.96
C GLY A 101 5.35 -7.75 4.20
N GLY A 102 5.04 -8.75 5.02
CA GLY A 102 4.27 -8.52 6.26
C GLY A 102 2.77 -8.26 6.03
N PHE A 103 2.21 -8.80 4.94
CA PHE A 103 0.78 -8.68 4.64
C PHE A 103 -0.02 -9.82 5.24
N GLU A 104 -1.22 -9.54 5.75
CA GLU A 104 -2.17 -10.53 6.26
C GLU A 104 -3.62 -10.05 6.13
N GLY A 105 -4.58 -10.96 6.32
CA GLY A 105 -6.00 -10.65 6.44
C GLY A 105 -6.89 -11.17 5.32
N ALA A 106 -8.21 -11.07 5.56
CA ALA A 106 -9.23 -11.65 4.68
C ALA A 106 -9.24 -11.04 3.27
N LEU A 107 -8.99 -9.73 3.16
CA LEU A 107 -8.95 -9.04 1.89
C LEU A 107 -7.81 -9.53 0.99
N LEU A 108 -6.62 -9.73 1.59
CA LEU A 108 -5.47 -10.33 0.92
C LEU A 108 -5.78 -11.75 0.45
N THR A 109 -6.37 -12.57 1.33
CA THR A 109 -6.75 -13.95 1.01
C THR A 109 -7.72 -13.99 -0.19
N GLN A 110 -8.73 -13.11 -0.22
CA GLN A 110 -9.68 -13.01 -1.34
C GLN A 110 -8.99 -12.59 -2.64
N HIS A 111 -8.07 -11.61 -2.57
CA HIS A 111 -7.30 -11.17 -3.74
C HIS A 111 -6.39 -12.29 -4.27
N MET A 112 -5.71 -13.00 -3.40
CA MET A 112 -4.82 -14.13 -3.75
C MET A 112 -5.59 -15.26 -4.44
N TRP A 113 -6.70 -15.73 -3.86
CA TRP A 113 -7.54 -16.77 -4.48
C TRP A 113 -8.20 -16.31 -5.77
N GLY A 114 -8.59 -15.02 -5.83
CA GLY A 114 -9.05 -14.39 -7.06
C GLY A 114 -8.00 -14.47 -8.17
N GLY A 115 -6.74 -14.16 -7.88
CA GLY A 115 -5.62 -14.27 -8.83
C GLY A 115 -5.39 -15.70 -9.34
N ILE A 116 -5.44 -16.69 -8.44
CA ILE A 116 -5.39 -18.13 -8.81
C ILE A 116 -6.58 -18.50 -9.70
N GLY A 117 -7.77 -17.98 -9.40
CA GLY A 117 -8.97 -18.15 -10.21
C GLY A 117 -8.82 -17.57 -11.62
N VAL A 118 -8.25 -16.36 -11.74
CA VAL A 118 -7.95 -15.74 -13.05
C VAL A 118 -6.99 -16.58 -13.85
N ALA A 119 -5.90 -17.08 -13.24
CA ALA A 119 -4.93 -17.97 -13.91
C ALA A 119 -5.61 -19.26 -14.41
N SER A 120 -6.43 -19.88 -13.57
CA SER A 120 -7.15 -21.11 -13.89
C SER A 120 -8.15 -20.91 -15.02
N ALA A 121 -8.97 -19.85 -14.97
CA ALA A 121 -9.95 -19.52 -16.00
C ALA A 121 -9.27 -19.19 -17.34
N SER A 122 -8.16 -18.45 -17.33
CA SER A 122 -7.40 -18.11 -18.54
C SER A 122 -6.78 -19.34 -19.21
N LEU A 123 -6.20 -20.24 -18.42
CA LEU A 123 -5.64 -21.50 -18.91
C LEU A 123 -6.75 -22.41 -19.47
N LEU A 124 -7.90 -22.47 -18.80
CA LEU A 124 -9.07 -23.20 -19.27
C LEU A 124 -9.56 -22.64 -20.61
N CYS A 125 -9.75 -21.31 -20.72
CA CYS A 125 -10.12 -20.65 -21.98
C CYS A 125 -9.17 -21.03 -23.11
N TRP A 126 -7.86 -20.94 -22.87
CA TRP A 126 -6.86 -21.31 -23.87
C TRP A 126 -6.92 -22.77 -24.26
N SER A 127 -7.22 -23.67 -23.33
CA SER A 127 -7.31 -25.10 -23.54
C SER A 127 -8.49 -25.51 -24.43
N ILE A 128 -9.69 -24.92 -24.14
CA ILE A 128 -10.97 -25.35 -24.76
C ILE A 128 -11.40 -24.53 -25.97
N ARG A 129 -10.74 -23.39 -26.27
CA ARG A 129 -11.14 -22.40 -27.29
C ARG A 129 -11.48 -23.02 -28.66
N SER A 130 -10.70 -23.94 -29.13
CA SER A 130 -10.89 -24.56 -30.46
C SER A 130 -11.84 -25.76 -30.47
N ARG A 131 -12.16 -26.32 -29.29
CA ARG A 131 -12.86 -27.62 -29.20
C ARG A 131 -14.30 -27.45 -28.71
N PHE A 132 -14.57 -26.46 -27.86
CA PHE A 132 -15.85 -26.24 -27.20
C PHE A 132 -16.24 -24.75 -27.19
N PRO A 133 -16.78 -24.22 -28.32
CA PRO A 133 -17.01 -22.79 -28.47
C PRO A 133 -17.91 -22.17 -27.39
N THR A 134 -19.02 -22.83 -27.05
CA THR A 134 -19.97 -22.32 -26.03
C THR A 134 -19.33 -22.28 -24.66
N ALA A 135 -18.68 -23.37 -24.24
CA ALA A 135 -17.96 -23.44 -22.97
C ALA A 135 -16.81 -22.42 -22.90
N TYR A 136 -16.14 -22.17 -24.04
CA TYR A 136 -15.09 -21.16 -24.14
C TYR A 136 -15.63 -19.75 -23.83
N PHE A 137 -16.76 -19.35 -24.43
CA PHE A 137 -17.31 -18.01 -24.16
C PHE A 137 -17.82 -17.86 -22.71
N ALA A 138 -18.39 -18.91 -22.14
CA ALA A 138 -18.75 -18.92 -20.71
C ALA A 138 -17.49 -18.78 -19.81
N ALA A 139 -16.42 -19.54 -20.10
CA ALA A 139 -15.17 -19.44 -19.37
C ALA A 139 -14.49 -18.09 -19.55
N LEU A 140 -14.57 -17.49 -20.75
CA LEU A 140 -14.03 -16.14 -21.02
C LEU A 140 -14.79 -15.06 -20.22
N THR A 141 -16.10 -15.14 -20.17
CA THR A 141 -16.92 -14.26 -19.32
C THR A 141 -16.54 -14.41 -17.85
N LEU A 142 -16.38 -15.64 -17.38
CA LEU A 142 -15.92 -15.90 -16.02
C LEU A 142 -14.53 -15.29 -15.76
N ALA A 143 -13.59 -15.44 -16.69
CA ALA A 143 -12.26 -14.84 -16.57
C ALA A 143 -12.32 -13.32 -16.44
N VAL A 144 -13.15 -12.64 -17.26
CA VAL A 144 -13.35 -11.18 -17.18
C VAL A 144 -13.96 -10.78 -15.82
N VAL A 145 -14.96 -11.49 -15.34
CA VAL A 145 -15.56 -11.24 -14.02
C VAL A 145 -14.55 -11.42 -12.89
N LEU A 146 -13.75 -12.49 -12.96
CA LEU A 146 -12.69 -12.73 -11.98
C LEU A 146 -11.61 -11.64 -12.02
N VAL A 147 -11.23 -11.15 -13.19
CA VAL A 147 -10.31 -9.99 -13.31
C VAL A 147 -10.89 -8.76 -12.64
N ALA A 148 -12.17 -8.45 -12.90
CA ALA A 148 -12.84 -7.30 -12.28
C ALA A 148 -12.90 -7.44 -10.75
N PHE A 149 -13.28 -8.62 -10.25
CA PHE A 149 -13.31 -8.91 -8.81
C PHE A 149 -11.92 -8.81 -8.18
N THR A 150 -10.93 -9.48 -8.76
CA THR A 150 -9.56 -9.51 -8.24
C THR A 150 -8.92 -8.11 -8.28
N GLY A 151 -9.14 -7.37 -9.38
CA GLY A 151 -8.70 -5.99 -9.51
C GLY A 151 -9.33 -5.06 -8.47
N TYR A 152 -10.64 -5.21 -8.21
CA TYR A 152 -11.34 -4.47 -7.16
C TYR A 152 -10.72 -4.75 -5.78
N ARG A 153 -10.47 -6.03 -5.44
CA ARG A 153 -9.82 -6.40 -4.17
C ARG A 153 -8.38 -5.89 -4.09
N GLY A 154 -7.62 -5.94 -5.18
CA GLY A 154 -6.28 -5.37 -5.26
C GLY A 154 -6.28 -3.84 -5.08
N GLY A 155 -7.24 -3.14 -5.70
CA GLY A 155 -7.46 -1.72 -5.49
C GLY A 155 -7.78 -1.37 -4.02
N GLN A 156 -8.59 -2.19 -3.35
CA GLN A 156 -8.87 -2.02 -1.92
C GLN A 156 -7.62 -2.22 -1.06
N LEU A 157 -6.72 -3.17 -1.42
CA LEU A 157 -5.45 -3.37 -0.72
C LEU A 157 -4.51 -2.16 -0.89
N ALA A 158 -4.46 -1.57 -2.10
CA ALA A 158 -3.56 -0.47 -2.41
C ALA A 158 -4.08 0.91 -1.94
N HIS A 159 -5.39 1.16 -2.05
CA HIS A 159 -5.98 2.49 -1.89
C HIS A 159 -7.02 2.60 -0.76
N GLY A 160 -7.35 1.48 -0.10
CA GLY A 160 -8.38 1.42 0.94
C GLY A 160 -9.70 0.84 0.47
N GLU A 161 -10.48 0.33 1.44
CA GLU A 161 -11.71 -0.45 1.14
C GLU A 161 -12.78 0.32 0.38
N GLN A 162 -12.82 1.64 0.53
CA GLN A 162 -13.87 2.49 -0.03
C GLN A 162 -13.45 3.28 -1.27
N HIS A 163 -12.22 3.10 -1.78
CA HIS A 163 -11.65 3.97 -2.81
C HIS A 163 -12.51 4.14 -4.08
N LEU A 164 -13.27 3.12 -4.51
CA LEU A 164 -14.19 3.23 -5.65
C LEU A 164 -15.60 3.67 -5.26
N THR A 165 -16.04 3.28 -4.06
CA THR A 165 -17.41 3.54 -3.61
C THR A 165 -17.55 4.91 -2.95
N GLU A 166 -16.47 5.47 -2.50
CA GLU A 166 -16.41 6.74 -1.80
C GLU A 166 -17.07 7.90 -2.56
N HIS A 167 -16.83 7.98 -3.86
CA HIS A 167 -17.42 9.00 -4.71
C HIS A 167 -18.72 8.56 -5.38
N LEU A 168 -18.93 7.25 -5.55
CA LEU A 168 -20.12 6.70 -6.21
C LEU A 168 -21.35 6.74 -5.29
N MET A 169 -21.21 6.34 -4.03
CA MET A 169 -22.33 6.22 -3.10
C MET A 169 -23.10 7.54 -2.90
N PRO A 170 -22.45 8.69 -2.71
CA PRO A 170 -23.15 9.99 -2.64
C PRO A 170 -23.90 10.32 -3.92
N MET A 171 -23.35 9.98 -5.10
CA MET A 171 -24.00 10.28 -6.39
C MET A 171 -25.31 9.54 -6.61
N ILE A 172 -25.45 8.34 -6.03
CA ILE A 172 -26.69 7.52 -6.12
C ILE A 172 -27.58 7.67 -4.89
N GLY A 173 -27.34 8.68 -4.03
CA GLY A 173 -28.14 8.97 -2.84
C GLY A 173 -28.00 7.94 -1.72
N MET A 174 -27.04 7.02 -1.80
CA MET A 174 -26.73 6.07 -0.73
C MET A 174 -25.70 6.70 0.21
N GLN A 175 -26.10 6.89 1.47
CA GLN A 175 -25.13 7.26 2.51
C GLN A 175 -24.23 6.03 2.75
N GLY A 176 -22.96 6.13 2.33
CA GLY A 176 -21.92 5.22 2.79
C GLY A 176 -21.81 5.27 4.30
N SER A 177 -21.21 4.24 4.92
CA SER A 177 -20.87 4.25 6.36
C SER A 177 -20.31 5.62 6.70
N ALA A 178 -20.87 6.28 7.74
CA ALA A 178 -20.63 7.68 8.08
C ALA A 178 -19.17 8.08 7.87
N ARG A 179 -18.91 8.85 6.82
CA ARG A 179 -17.65 9.60 6.73
C ARG A 179 -17.59 10.47 7.97
N PRO A 180 -16.45 10.55 8.62
CA PRO A 180 -16.24 11.71 9.49
C PRO A 180 -16.56 12.95 8.66
N ASP A 181 -17.34 13.87 9.23
CA ASP A 181 -17.51 15.18 8.62
C ASP A 181 -16.10 15.72 8.31
N GLU A 182 -15.84 16.20 7.10
CA GLU A 182 -14.53 16.72 6.71
C GLU A 182 -14.06 17.82 7.67
N ASN A 183 -15.00 18.50 8.32
CA ASN A 183 -14.77 19.50 9.36
C ASN A 183 -14.87 18.93 10.79
N SER A 184 -14.97 17.60 10.95
CA SER A 184 -15.00 17.00 12.29
C SER A 184 -13.64 17.10 12.98
N PHE A 185 -13.66 17.07 14.31
CA PHE A 185 -12.44 16.99 15.10
C PHE A 185 -11.56 15.79 14.69
N TYR A 186 -12.19 14.63 14.42
CA TYR A 186 -11.46 13.47 13.94
C TYR A 186 -10.74 13.75 12.60
N ALA A 187 -11.45 14.28 11.61
CA ALA A 187 -10.88 14.49 10.28
C ALA A 187 -9.74 15.52 10.27
N VAL A 188 -9.92 16.62 11.04
CA VAL A 188 -8.98 17.75 11.02
C VAL A 188 -7.81 17.55 11.97
N ARG A 189 -8.00 16.86 13.11
CA ARG A 189 -7.00 16.78 14.19
C ARG A 189 -6.44 15.37 14.39
N ILE A 190 -7.27 14.34 14.32
CA ILE A 190 -6.88 12.97 14.67
C ILE A 190 -6.37 12.18 13.48
N ALA A 191 -7.07 12.24 12.33
CA ALA A 191 -6.64 11.51 11.12
C ALA A 191 -5.23 11.92 10.65
N PRO A 192 -4.79 13.19 10.70
CA PRO A 192 -3.41 13.57 10.42
C PRO A 192 -2.39 12.90 11.35
N VAL A 193 -2.68 12.76 12.65
CA VAL A 193 -1.79 12.07 13.60
C VAL A 193 -1.61 10.61 13.20
N PHE A 194 -2.70 9.90 12.90
CA PHE A 194 -2.61 8.52 12.40
C PHE A 194 -1.83 8.43 11.10
N LYS A 195 -2.10 9.33 10.15
CA LYS A 195 -1.41 9.36 8.84
C LYS A 195 0.09 9.54 9.01
N LYS A 196 0.50 10.44 9.90
CA LYS A 196 1.91 10.77 10.15
C LYS A 196 2.67 9.63 10.84
N HIS A 197 2.08 8.99 11.86
CA HIS A 197 2.80 8.10 12.75
C HIS A 197 2.47 6.62 12.60
N CYS A 198 1.30 6.25 12.06
CA CYS A 198 0.76 4.90 12.20
C CYS A 198 0.45 4.20 10.87
N VAL A 199 -0.09 4.94 9.87
CA VAL A 199 -0.66 4.38 8.64
C VAL A 199 0.38 3.67 7.78
N LEU A 200 1.66 4.02 7.87
CA LEU A 200 2.72 3.33 7.14
C LEU A 200 2.77 1.82 7.45
N CYS A 201 2.49 1.43 8.70
CA CYS A 201 2.46 0.04 9.14
C CYS A 201 1.04 -0.49 9.40
N HIS A 202 0.07 0.41 9.61
CA HIS A 202 -1.32 0.09 9.93
C HIS A 202 -2.27 0.74 8.92
N GLY A 203 -2.00 0.56 7.64
CA GLY A 203 -2.81 1.08 6.53
C GLY A 203 -3.41 -0.04 5.68
N SER A 204 -3.96 0.34 4.52
CA SER A 204 -4.57 -0.59 3.57
C SER A 204 -3.56 -1.54 2.92
N GLY A 205 -2.35 -1.06 2.66
CA GLY A 205 -1.28 -1.86 2.05
C GLY A 205 -0.52 -2.75 3.04
N LYS A 206 -0.46 -2.34 4.31
CA LYS A 206 0.23 -3.08 5.38
C LYS A 206 -0.59 -2.92 6.67
N SER A 207 -1.10 -4.03 7.20
CA SER A 207 -1.97 -4.03 8.37
C SER A 207 -1.42 -4.96 9.46
N LYS A 208 -0.26 -4.58 10.03
CA LYS A 208 0.37 -5.36 11.12
C LYS A 208 -0.62 -5.62 12.26
N GLY A 209 -0.76 -6.88 12.67
CA GLY A 209 -1.75 -7.31 13.66
C GLY A 209 -3.21 -7.22 13.18
N GLY A 210 -3.46 -7.19 11.86
CA GLY A 210 -4.80 -6.98 11.30
C GLY A 210 -5.38 -5.60 11.60
N LEU A 211 -4.57 -4.68 12.16
CA LEU A 211 -4.99 -3.35 12.57
C LEU A 211 -4.81 -2.36 11.40
N ARG A 212 -5.86 -1.57 11.16
CA ARG A 212 -5.83 -0.46 10.22
C ARG A 212 -6.25 0.83 10.91
N LEU A 213 -5.48 1.91 10.64
CA LEU A 213 -5.64 3.24 11.23
C LEU A 213 -5.82 4.33 10.17
N ASP A 214 -6.07 3.93 8.92
CA ASP A 214 -6.23 4.79 7.75
C ASP A 214 -7.68 5.28 7.52
N SER A 215 -8.62 4.84 8.33
CA SER A 215 -9.99 5.31 8.33
C SER A 215 -10.62 5.21 9.71
N TYR A 216 -11.57 6.11 10.03
CA TYR A 216 -12.31 6.10 11.29
C TYR A 216 -12.96 4.74 11.58
N ALA A 217 -13.66 4.18 10.58
CA ALA A 217 -14.31 2.88 10.71
C ALA A 217 -13.32 1.75 11.06
N SER A 218 -12.12 1.79 10.49
CA SER A 218 -11.07 0.81 10.77
C SER A 218 -10.46 0.99 12.15
N VAL A 219 -10.23 2.23 12.60
CA VAL A 219 -9.77 2.55 13.96
C VAL A 219 -10.75 2.00 14.99
N MET A 220 -12.05 2.24 14.80
CA MET A 220 -13.09 1.80 15.75
C MET A 220 -13.35 0.29 15.69
N ARG A 221 -13.01 -0.39 14.59
CA ARG A 221 -13.07 -1.85 14.45
C ARG A 221 -11.98 -2.54 15.28
N GLY A 222 -10.76 -1.96 15.30
CA GLY A 222 -9.59 -2.56 15.91
C GLY A 222 -8.88 -3.59 15.02
N GLY A 223 -8.01 -4.39 15.63
CA GLY A 223 -7.22 -5.44 14.99
C GLY A 223 -7.66 -6.85 15.40
N LYS A 224 -6.78 -7.84 15.15
CA LYS A 224 -7.04 -9.26 15.48
C LYS A 224 -7.23 -9.51 16.98
N ASP A 225 -6.59 -8.70 17.82
CA ASP A 225 -6.64 -8.84 19.28
C ASP A 225 -7.80 -8.01 19.89
N GLY A 226 -8.65 -7.40 19.06
CA GLY A 226 -9.82 -6.64 19.47
C GLY A 226 -9.70 -5.14 19.26
N LYS A 227 -10.58 -4.40 19.95
CA LYS A 227 -10.62 -2.93 19.88
C LYS A 227 -9.41 -2.32 20.57
N ILE A 228 -8.85 -1.30 19.94
CA ILE A 228 -7.71 -0.53 20.49
C ILE A 228 -8.15 0.80 21.12
N VAL A 229 -9.38 1.25 20.82
CA VAL A 229 -10.00 2.46 21.34
C VAL A 229 -11.22 2.07 22.16
N ALA A 230 -11.21 2.42 23.44
CA ALA A 230 -12.36 2.38 24.35
C ALA A 230 -12.95 3.80 24.41
N ALA A 231 -14.05 4.04 23.69
CA ALA A 231 -14.66 5.37 23.63
C ALA A 231 -15.08 5.85 25.02
N GLY A 232 -14.63 7.04 25.41
CA GLY A 232 -14.86 7.62 26.73
C GLY A 232 -13.83 7.21 27.79
N ASP A 233 -12.83 6.37 27.43
CA ASP A 233 -11.81 5.89 28.37
C ASP A 233 -10.44 5.79 27.66
N ALA A 234 -9.70 6.88 27.65
CA ALA A 234 -8.35 6.90 27.09
C ALA A 234 -7.39 6.01 27.90
N GLY A 235 -7.56 5.96 29.25
CA GLY A 235 -6.72 5.14 30.11
C GLY A 235 -6.86 3.64 29.85
N GLY A 236 -8.07 3.17 29.54
CA GLY A 236 -8.37 1.80 29.17
C GLY A 236 -8.13 1.48 27.70
N SER A 237 -7.73 2.44 26.89
CA SER A 237 -7.48 2.25 25.46
C SER A 237 -6.09 1.69 25.20
N GLU A 238 -6.01 0.54 24.51
CA GLU A 238 -4.75 -0.12 24.14
C GLU A 238 -3.87 0.78 23.25
N LEU A 239 -4.47 1.63 22.41
CA LEU A 239 -3.77 2.65 21.65
C LEU A 239 -2.93 3.55 22.54
N ILE A 240 -3.57 4.15 23.57
CA ILE A 240 -2.88 5.07 24.50
C ILE A 240 -1.84 4.31 25.32
N ARG A 241 -2.15 3.10 25.77
CA ARG A 241 -1.18 2.27 26.50
C ARG A 241 0.10 2.10 25.69
N ARG A 242 0.01 1.64 24.43
CA ARG A 242 1.19 1.34 23.59
C ARG A 242 2.02 2.57 23.24
N ILE A 243 1.39 3.71 22.91
CA ILE A 243 2.13 4.94 22.56
C ILE A 243 2.72 5.65 23.78
N SER A 244 2.38 5.22 25.00
CA SER A 244 2.87 5.77 26.26
C SER A 244 3.89 4.90 26.97
N LEU A 245 4.20 3.71 26.44
CA LEU A 245 5.27 2.84 26.96
C LEU A 245 6.65 3.50 26.77
N ASP A 246 7.64 2.97 27.50
CA ASP A 246 9.04 3.27 27.23
C ASP A 246 9.40 2.80 25.82
N SER A 247 10.19 3.58 25.10
CA SER A 247 10.57 3.27 23.72
C SER A 247 11.38 1.97 23.55
N ALA A 248 11.98 1.46 24.61
CA ALA A 248 12.65 0.16 24.64
C ALA A 248 11.69 -1.02 24.90
N ALA A 249 10.44 -0.76 25.26
CA ALA A 249 9.46 -1.79 25.53
C ALA A 249 9.04 -2.52 24.25
N LYS A 250 8.94 -3.86 24.31
CA LYS A 250 8.56 -4.70 23.15
C LYS A 250 7.25 -4.26 22.48
N ASP A 251 6.28 -3.82 23.27
CA ASP A 251 4.96 -3.44 22.80
C ASP A 251 4.82 -1.93 22.50
N PHE A 252 5.90 -1.17 22.58
CA PHE A 252 5.91 0.26 22.28
C PHE A 252 5.52 0.53 20.82
N MET A 253 4.76 1.60 20.61
CA MET A 253 4.42 2.11 19.28
C MET A 253 4.71 3.63 19.20
N PRO A 254 5.25 4.08 18.07
CA PRO A 254 5.64 3.37 16.85
C PRO A 254 6.86 2.45 17.05
N ALA A 255 6.78 1.24 16.49
CA ALA A 255 7.85 0.25 16.59
C ALA A 255 9.05 0.57 15.67
N GLU A 256 10.08 -0.30 15.70
CA GLU A 256 11.21 -0.29 14.76
C GLU A 256 12.10 0.96 14.89
N GLY A 257 12.36 1.41 16.12
CA GLY A 257 13.27 2.55 16.38
C GLY A 257 12.73 3.91 15.93
N LYS A 258 11.46 4.00 15.57
CA LYS A 258 10.82 5.28 15.27
C LYS A 258 10.66 6.13 16.53
N PRO A 259 10.77 7.47 16.40
CA PRO A 259 10.65 8.35 17.55
C PRO A 259 9.26 8.24 18.18
N PRO A 260 9.14 8.41 19.52
CA PRO A 260 7.86 8.53 20.20
C PRO A 260 7.01 9.68 19.61
N LEU A 261 5.69 9.57 19.73
CA LEU A 261 4.82 10.69 19.42
C LEU A 261 5.15 11.88 20.34
N VAL A 262 5.11 13.08 19.80
CA VAL A 262 5.19 14.30 20.60
C VAL A 262 4.00 14.39 21.55
N GLU A 263 4.17 15.07 22.68
CA GLU A 263 3.15 15.10 23.75
C GLU A 263 1.82 15.66 23.25
N SER A 264 1.86 16.70 22.42
CA SER A 264 0.64 17.28 21.82
C SER A 264 -0.15 16.28 20.98
N ASP A 265 0.50 15.42 20.19
CA ASP A 265 -0.18 14.40 19.39
C ASP A 265 -0.80 13.31 20.28
N ARG A 266 -0.13 12.95 21.39
CA ARG A 266 -0.67 12.02 22.39
C ARG A 266 -1.88 12.59 23.11
N ASP A 267 -1.83 13.86 23.48
CA ASP A 267 -2.92 14.55 24.17
C ASP A 267 -4.14 14.71 23.26
N LEU A 268 -3.95 15.01 21.97
CA LEU A 268 -5.03 15.04 21.00
C LEU A 268 -5.76 13.68 20.93
N LEU A 269 -5.02 12.57 20.90
CA LEU A 269 -5.61 11.23 20.88
C LEU A 269 -6.36 10.95 22.20
N ARG A 270 -5.80 11.32 23.35
CA ARG A 270 -6.46 11.14 24.67
C ARG A 270 -7.76 11.92 24.74
N ILE A 271 -7.72 13.22 24.45
CA ILE A 271 -8.88 14.11 24.49
C ILE A 271 -9.98 13.60 23.55
N TRP A 272 -9.62 13.19 22.32
CA TRP A 272 -10.58 12.63 21.40
C TRP A 272 -11.24 11.36 21.95
N ILE A 273 -10.46 10.45 22.53
CA ILE A 273 -10.99 9.21 23.10
C ILE A 273 -11.87 9.50 24.30
N ASP A 274 -11.43 10.33 25.26
CA ASP A 274 -12.19 10.69 26.47
C ASP A 274 -13.50 11.42 26.14
N SER A 275 -13.53 12.17 25.03
CA SER A 275 -14.75 12.80 24.52
C SER A 275 -15.69 11.84 23.76
N GLY A 276 -15.42 10.54 23.82
CA GLY A 276 -16.28 9.51 23.21
C GLY A 276 -15.82 9.03 21.83
N ALA A 277 -14.61 9.38 21.39
CA ALA A 277 -14.00 8.94 20.13
C ALA A 277 -14.91 9.15 18.89
N SER A 278 -15.65 10.27 18.85
CA SER A 278 -16.59 10.57 17.79
C SER A 278 -15.90 10.84 16.45
N GLY A 279 -16.47 10.31 15.34
CA GLY A 279 -16.05 10.63 13.97
C GLY A 279 -16.71 11.88 13.39
N THR A 280 -17.76 12.41 14.05
CA THR A 280 -18.59 13.51 13.52
C THR A 280 -18.67 14.72 14.43
N ALA A 281 -18.11 14.64 15.64
CA ALA A 281 -18.07 15.79 16.57
C ALA A 281 -17.33 16.97 15.93
N GLY A 282 -17.94 18.16 15.96
CA GLY A 282 -17.33 19.37 15.42
C GLY A 282 -16.09 19.81 16.18
N LEU A 283 -15.27 20.66 15.58
CA LEU A 283 -14.04 21.20 16.19
C LEU A 283 -14.29 21.86 17.53
N ASP A 284 -15.39 22.62 17.66
CA ASP A 284 -15.74 23.37 18.87
C ASP A 284 -16.39 22.51 19.97
N SER A 285 -16.79 21.28 19.66
CA SER A 285 -17.42 20.38 20.63
C SER A 285 -16.44 19.74 21.61
N ILE A 286 -15.14 19.88 21.37
CA ILE A 286 -14.05 19.35 22.20
C ILE A 286 -13.23 20.50 22.74
N ALA A 287 -13.79 21.17 23.74
CA ALA A 287 -13.32 22.46 24.27
C ALA A 287 -11.95 22.44 24.99
N ALA A 288 -11.37 21.27 25.25
CA ALA A 288 -10.07 21.12 25.93
C ALA A 288 -8.92 20.68 25.00
N ALA A 289 -9.16 20.63 23.68
CA ALA A 289 -8.10 20.26 22.76
C ALA A 289 -7.02 21.35 22.72
N PRO A 290 -5.74 21.03 22.89
CA PRO A 290 -4.67 21.96 22.60
C PRO A 290 -4.92 22.60 21.24
N ALA A 291 -4.77 23.92 21.13
CA ALA A 291 -4.80 24.59 19.84
C ALA A 291 -3.94 23.76 18.89
N ALA A 292 -4.39 23.57 17.63
CA ALA A 292 -3.48 22.99 16.64
C ALA A 292 -2.21 23.80 16.75
N GLN A 293 -1.16 23.20 17.21
CA GLN A 293 0.13 23.72 16.85
C GLN A 293 0.09 23.65 15.32
N ALA A 294 -0.05 24.81 14.68
CA ALA A 294 0.39 24.95 13.31
C ALA A 294 1.72 24.21 13.31
N ASP A 295 1.86 23.16 12.46
CA ASP A 295 3.09 22.39 12.42
C ASP A 295 4.21 23.39 12.57
N GLU A 296 4.85 23.45 13.76
CA GLU A 296 6.02 24.29 13.88
C GLU A 296 6.92 23.81 12.76
N PRO A 297 7.32 24.71 11.87
CA PRO A 297 8.10 24.29 10.73
C PRO A 297 9.27 23.47 11.25
N TRP A 298 9.43 22.24 10.77
CA TRP A 298 10.49 21.32 11.20
C TRP A 298 11.87 21.97 11.05
N ALA A 299 11.92 22.93 10.13
CA ALA A 299 13.08 23.75 9.84
C ALA A 299 12.62 25.14 9.34
N PRO A 300 13.47 26.16 9.41
CA PRO A 300 13.25 27.40 8.68
C PRO A 300 13.09 27.13 7.18
N ASP A 301 12.42 28.02 6.47
CA ASP A 301 12.27 27.90 5.01
C ASP A 301 13.64 27.93 4.33
N TYR A 302 14.07 26.79 3.80
CA TYR A 302 15.38 26.63 3.17
C TYR A 302 15.48 27.35 1.80
N THR A 303 14.39 27.78 1.19
CA THR A 303 14.40 28.46 -0.12
C THR A 303 15.19 29.76 -0.07
N THR A 304 15.28 30.37 1.09
CA THR A 304 16.11 31.57 1.30
C THR A 304 17.61 31.31 1.25
N GLN A 305 18.04 30.05 1.36
CA GLN A 305 19.43 29.62 1.44
C GLN A 305 19.86 28.75 0.25
N LEU A 306 19.08 28.67 -0.84
CA LEU A 306 19.36 27.78 -1.97
C LEU A 306 20.77 27.98 -2.58
N ALA A 307 21.27 29.22 -2.62
CA ALA A 307 22.63 29.49 -3.15
C ALA A 307 23.74 28.96 -2.23
N ALA A 308 23.56 29.09 -0.90
CA ALA A 308 24.49 28.55 0.09
C ALA A 308 24.44 27.02 0.10
N LEU A 309 23.27 26.41 0.04
CA LEU A 309 23.05 24.97 -0.03
C LEU A 309 23.78 24.36 -1.23
N ARG A 310 23.57 24.89 -2.44
CA ARG A 310 24.26 24.42 -3.65
C ARG A 310 25.79 24.53 -3.55
N LYS A 311 26.28 25.63 -3.02
CA LYS A 311 27.72 25.83 -2.85
C LYS A 311 28.35 24.79 -1.91
N VAL A 312 27.61 24.42 -0.84
CA VAL A 312 28.09 23.40 0.10
C VAL A 312 27.96 22.01 -0.50
N GLU A 313 26.89 21.71 -1.24
CA GLU A 313 26.74 20.43 -1.96
C GLU A 313 27.94 20.20 -2.94
N GLU A 314 28.28 21.22 -3.72
CA GLU A 314 29.35 21.14 -4.70
C GLU A 314 30.74 21.02 -4.03
N ALA A 315 30.98 21.76 -2.94
CA ALA A 315 32.27 21.78 -2.25
C ALA A 315 32.53 20.52 -1.40
N ALA A 316 31.48 19.98 -0.79
CA ALA A 316 31.57 18.86 0.14
C ALA A 316 31.18 17.51 -0.48
N GLY A 317 30.70 17.46 -1.74
CA GLY A 317 30.24 16.22 -2.40
C GLY A 317 29.03 15.60 -1.75
N LEU A 318 28.27 16.37 -0.98
CA LEU A 318 27.07 15.94 -0.26
C LEU A 318 25.80 16.22 -1.09
N ARG A 319 24.72 15.53 -0.77
CA ARG A 319 23.41 15.79 -1.35
C ARG A 319 22.42 16.19 -0.26
N LEU A 320 21.77 17.34 -0.45
CA LEU A 320 20.66 17.82 0.39
C LEU A 320 19.36 17.73 -0.40
N VAL A 321 18.48 16.83 0.01
CA VAL A 321 17.23 16.52 -0.70
C VAL A 321 16.06 17.05 0.11
N PRO A 322 15.11 17.80 -0.50
CA PRO A 322 13.90 18.20 0.18
C PRO A 322 13.15 17.00 0.77
N ARG A 323 12.73 17.11 2.02
CA ARG A 323 11.94 16.08 2.68
C ARG A 323 10.54 15.95 2.07
N SER A 324 9.96 17.08 1.64
CA SER A 324 8.67 17.16 0.97
C SER A 324 8.64 18.33 -0.01
N GLN A 325 7.48 18.64 -0.59
CA GLN A 325 7.27 19.84 -1.41
C GLN A 325 7.14 21.12 -0.56
N ASN A 326 6.96 21.01 0.76
CA ASN A 326 6.88 22.14 1.66
C ASN A 326 8.30 22.52 2.15
N PRO A 327 8.80 23.73 1.88
CA PRO A 327 10.17 24.13 2.25
C PRO A 327 10.45 24.12 3.75
N THR A 328 9.43 24.23 4.60
CA THR A 328 9.58 24.22 6.06
C THR A 328 9.64 22.81 6.65
N ASP A 329 9.45 21.78 5.84
CA ASP A 329 9.66 20.38 6.27
C ASP A 329 11.14 19.98 6.30
N GLY A 330 12.03 20.87 5.83
CA GLY A 330 13.47 20.73 5.89
C GLY A 330 14.08 19.83 4.84
N LEU A 331 15.36 19.58 5.00
CA LEU A 331 16.23 18.84 4.08
C LEU A 331 16.73 17.55 4.72
N ILE A 332 16.96 16.52 3.89
CA ILE A 332 17.61 15.27 4.26
C ILE A 332 19.02 15.28 3.67
N LEU A 333 20.01 15.08 4.52
CA LEU A 333 21.41 14.88 4.09
C LEU A 333 21.59 13.44 3.58
N ARG A 334 22.11 13.26 2.36
CA ARG A 334 22.34 11.94 1.74
C ARG A 334 23.77 11.80 1.23
N THR A 335 24.38 10.64 1.46
CA THR A 335 25.75 10.31 1.05
C THR A 335 25.81 9.18 0.01
N PHE A 336 24.72 8.88 -0.69
CA PHE A 336 24.65 7.75 -1.63
C PHE A 336 25.58 7.83 -2.82
N SER A 337 25.93 9.05 -3.26
CA SER A 337 26.75 9.24 -4.47
C SER A 337 28.24 9.01 -4.22
N ASP A 338 28.71 9.39 -3.04
CA ASP A 338 30.09 9.18 -2.60
C ASP A 338 30.12 9.10 -1.06
N PRO A 339 30.03 7.90 -0.49
CA PRO A 339 30.05 7.71 0.96
C PRO A 339 31.36 8.18 1.62
N GLU A 340 32.48 8.25 0.86
CA GLU A 340 33.77 8.69 1.38
C GLU A 340 33.90 10.22 1.44
N ALA A 341 33.02 10.94 0.74
CA ALA A 341 33.01 12.40 0.76
C ALA A 341 32.41 12.97 2.06
N CYS A 342 31.68 12.18 2.85
CA CYS A 342 31.16 12.63 4.15
C CYS A 342 32.18 12.35 5.25
N ASP A 343 33.04 13.32 5.49
CA ASP A 343 34.01 13.36 6.61
C ASP A 343 33.67 14.52 7.57
N ASP A 344 34.42 14.63 8.64
CA ASP A 344 34.26 15.68 9.65
C ASP A 344 34.36 17.11 9.05
N ALA A 345 35.17 17.30 8.01
CA ALA A 345 35.32 18.59 7.35
C ALA A 345 34.07 18.94 6.53
N ALA A 346 33.49 17.96 5.82
CA ALA A 346 32.25 18.12 5.09
C ALA A 346 31.08 18.44 6.03
N LEU A 347 31.01 17.76 7.19
CA LEU A 347 30.01 18.04 8.21
C LEU A 347 30.18 19.42 8.86
N ALA A 348 31.42 19.84 9.09
CA ALA A 348 31.73 21.18 9.61
C ALA A 348 31.25 22.28 8.64
N ALA A 349 31.32 22.05 7.33
CA ALA A 349 30.80 22.97 6.32
C ALA A 349 29.29 23.16 6.35
N LEU A 350 28.57 22.20 6.92
CA LEU A 350 27.09 22.25 7.09
C LEU A 350 26.63 22.99 8.35
N LYS A 351 27.54 23.46 9.21
CA LYS A 351 27.24 24.05 10.51
C LYS A 351 26.17 25.17 10.43
N ASP A 352 26.33 26.09 9.49
CA ASP A 352 25.41 27.22 9.32
C ASP A 352 24.08 26.81 8.64
N LEU A 353 24.05 25.63 8.03
CA LEU A 353 22.86 25.05 7.38
C LEU A 353 22.18 23.99 8.25
N ALA A 354 22.75 23.64 9.39
CA ALA A 354 22.20 22.65 10.32
C ALA A 354 20.72 22.88 10.69
N PRO A 355 20.24 24.12 10.90
CA PRO A 355 18.83 24.36 11.19
C PRO A 355 17.85 23.91 10.09
N TYR A 356 18.33 23.75 8.86
CA TYR A 356 17.52 23.33 7.72
C TYR A 356 17.56 21.81 7.48
N ILE A 357 18.46 21.08 8.16
CA ILE A 357 18.67 19.65 8.00
C ILE A 357 17.92 18.92 9.13
N VAL A 358 16.90 18.16 8.79
CA VAL A 358 16.03 17.48 9.76
C VAL A 358 16.29 15.99 9.85
N ASP A 359 17.05 15.43 8.89
CA ASP A 359 17.40 14.02 8.86
C ASP A 359 18.70 13.79 8.10
N ALA A 360 19.39 12.67 8.37
CA ALA A 360 20.64 12.30 7.70
C ALA A 360 20.66 10.79 7.40
N GLU A 361 20.76 10.46 6.11
CA GLU A 361 20.92 9.10 5.63
C GLU A 361 22.39 8.86 5.24
N LEU A 362 23.20 8.54 6.25
CA LEU A 362 24.65 8.40 6.14
C LEU A 362 25.02 6.94 5.89
N ALA A 363 25.17 6.53 4.62
CA ALA A 363 25.59 5.19 4.26
C ALA A 363 27.11 5.12 4.09
N ARG A 364 27.81 4.30 4.92
CA ARG A 364 29.25 4.03 4.86
C ARG A 364 30.17 5.26 4.99
N SER A 365 29.70 6.30 5.68
CA SER A 365 30.50 7.49 5.96
C SER A 365 31.71 7.17 6.88
N ARG A 366 32.75 7.97 6.80
CA ARG A 366 33.94 7.89 7.67
C ARG A 366 33.85 8.80 8.91
N ILE A 367 32.64 8.93 9.45
CA ILE A 367 32.36 9.72 10.65
C ILE A 367 32.63 8.86 11.89
#